data_5683e0448c9f0d5bccac19a8548709e1
#
_entry.id   5683e0448c9f0d5bccac19a8548709e1
#
_cell.length_a   1.000
_cell.length_b   1.000
_cell.length_c   1.000
_cell.angle_alpha   90.00
_cell.angle_beta   90.00
_cell.angle_gamma   90.00
#
_symmetry.space_group_name_H-M   'P 1'
#
loop_
_entity.id
_entity.type
_entity.pdbx_description
1 polymer ?
#
loop_
_entity_poly.entity_id
_entity_poly.type
_entity_poly.pdbx_seq_one_letter_code
_entity_poly.pdbx_strand_id
1 'polypeptide(L)'
;TERETHYRDRVRAFMEKHVRPREADYDRQVAEGERWKVLPVIEDLKELAKAEGLWNLFMPPHSGGPQVDETFEFEGPQLSNLEYALCAEEMGRVVWASEVFNCSAPDTGNMEVFLRYGTRAQKDQWLAPLMRGEIRSAFLMTEPAVASSDATNIQTSIVRDGDHYVINGRKWWSSGVGDPRCKVAIVMGKTDFDGPRHQQQSMIIVPFDAPGVKVERILSVYGYDHAPHGHGEVSLENVRVPVENILLGEGRGFEIAQGRLGP
;
A
#
# COMPACT_ATOMS: atom_id res chain seq x y z
N THR A 1 -2.29 -3.94 -28.65
CA THR A 1 -3.39 -4.89 -28.92
C THR A 1 -4.74 -4.17 -28.80
N GLU A 2 -5.81 -4.77 -29.31
CA GLU A 2 -7.17 -4.24 -29.18
C GLU A 2 -7.60 -4.08 -27.72
N ARG A 3 -7.21 -5.01 -26.85
CA ARG A 3 -7.49 -4.95 -25.42
C ARG A 3 -6.75 -3.79 -24.71
N GLU A 4 -5.51 -3.51 -25.07
CA GLU A 4 -4.73 -2.38 -24.55
C GLU A 4 -5.43 -1.05 -24.84
N THR A 5 -5.85 -0.83 -26.06
CA THR A 5 -6.56 0.40 -26.45
C THR A 5 -7.94 0.48 -25.84
N HIS A 6 -8.65 -0.64 -25.67
CA HIS A 6 -9.98 -0.69 -25.09
C HIS A 6 -9.99 -0.13 -23.64
N TYR A 7 -9.12 -0.63 -22.75
CA TYR A 7 -9.10 -0.16 -21.36
C TYR A 7 -8.55 1.26 -21.24
N ARG A 8 -7.50 1.60 -21.97
CA ARG A 8 -6.98 2.97 -22.05
C ARG A 8 -8.10 3.96 -22.43
N ASP A 9 -8.85 3.66 -23.49
CA ASP A 9 -9.87 4.57 -24.01
C ASP A 9 -11.06 4.69 -23.05
N ARG A 10 -11.42 3.62 -22.35
CA ARG A 10 -12.42 3.66 -21.26
C ARG A 10 -11.94 4.52 -20.08
N VAL A 11 -10.70 4.35 -19.63
CA VAL A 11 -10.14 5.20 -18.55
C VAL A 11 -10.08 6.65 -19.00
N ARG A 12 -9.63 6.93 -20.23
CA ARG A 12 -9.63 8.29 -20.79
C ARG A 12 -11.03 8.91 -20.80
N ALA A 13 -12.02 8.18 -21.29
CA ALA A 13 -13.40 8.64 -21.31
C ALA A 13 -13.95 8.92 -19.90
N PHE A 14 -13.63 8.05 -18.92
CA PHE A 14 -13.98 8.25 -17.53
C PHE A 14 -13.30 9.50 -16.95
N MET A 15 -12.01 9.68 -17.20
CA MET A 15 -11.26 10.87 -16.76
C MET A 15 -11.89 12.15 -17.29
N GLU A 16 -12.18 12.23 -18.57
CA GLU A 16 -12.78 13.43 -19.20
C GLU A 16 -14.21 13.68 -18.71
N LYS A 17 -15.00 12.63 -18.53
CA LYS A 17 -16.42 12.74 -18.17
C LYS A 17 -16.65 12.98 -16.68
N HIS A 18 -15.86 12.35 -15.82
CA HIS A 18 -16.14 12.28 -14.38
C HIS A 18 -15.07 12.94 -13.52
N VAL A 19 -13.77 12.73 -13.82
CA VAL A 19 -12.68 13.18 -12.94
C VAL A 19 -12.36 14.66 -13.17
N ARG A 20 -12.07 15.06 -14.42
CA ARG A 20 -11.70 16.46 -14.72
C ARG A 20 -12.74 17.49 -14.31
N PRO A 21 -14.05 17.27 -14.50
CA PRO A 21 -15.06 18.23 -14.04
C PRO A 21 -15.11 18.39 -12.51
N ARG A 22 -14.51 17.46 -11.76
CA ARG A 22 -14.48 17.46 -10.30
C ARG A 22 -13.17 17.98 -9.70
N GLU A 23 -12.20 18.44 -10.51
CA GLU A 23 -10.92 18.98 -10.00
C GLU A 23 -11.15 20.18 -9.05
N ALA A 24 -12.05 21.11 -9.42
CA ALA A 24 -12.39 22.24 -8.56
C ALA A 24 -13.09 21.83 -7.25
N ASP A 25 -13.91 20.78 -7.27
CA ASP A 25 -14.53 20.21 -6.07
C ASP A 25 -13.49 19.58 -5.15
N TYR A 26 -12.53 18.87 -5.72
CA TYR A 26 -11.40 18.28 -4.98
C TYR A 26 -10.59 19.39 -4.28
N ASP A 27 -10.17 20.41 -5.02
CA ASP A 27 -9.37 21.53 -4.48
C ASP A 27 -10.11 22.24 -3.34
N ARG A 28 -11.41 22.48 -3.52
CA ARG A 28 -12.26 23.07 -2.49
C ARG A 28 -12.35 22.19 -1.25
N GLN A 29 -12.60 20.87 -1.41
CA GLN A 29 -12.71 19.95 -0.29
C GLN A 29 -11.39 19.78 0.46
N VAL A 30 -10.24 19.81 -0.23
CA VAL A 30 -8.91 19.79 0.41
C VAL A 30 -8.67 21.09 1.20
N ALA A 31 -9.11 22.24 0.70
CA ALA A 31 -8.89 23.54 1.34
C ALA A 31 -9.81 23.81 2.54
N GLU A 32 -10.98 23.18 2.59
CA GLU A 32 -12.00 23.43 3.62
C GLU A 32 -11.86 22.51 4.83
N GLY A 33 -11.93 23.09 6.03
CA GLY A 33 -12.00 22.35 7.31
C GLY A 33 -10.73 21.60 7.67
N GLU A 34 -10.91 20.41 8.26
CA GLU A 34 -9.79 19.53 8.63
C GLU A 34 -9.14 18.93 7.39
N ARG A 35 -7.80 18.93 7.35
CA ARG A 35 -7.05 18.48 6.17
C ARG A 35 -6.90 16.96 6.09
N TRP A 36 -6.86 16.28 7.24
CA TRP A 36 -6.68 14.83 7.35
C TRP A 36 -8.03 14.13 7.40
N LYS A 37 -8.73 14.15 6.28
CA LYS A 37 -10.11 13.64 6.16
C LYS A 37 -10.29 12.85 4.86
N VAL A 38 -11.29 11.99 4.85
CA VAL A 38 -11.77 11.36 3.63
C VAL A 38 -12.47 12.42 2.77
N LEU A 39 -12.15 12.46 1.49
CA LEU A 39 -12.73 13.41 0.55
C LEU A 39 -13.95 12.81 -0.16
N PRO A 40 -15.17 13.33 0.08
CA PRO A 40 -16.38 12.79 -0.54
C PRO A 40 -16.31 12.70 -2.06
N VAL A 41 -15.67 13.67 -2.73
CA VAL A 41 -15.52 13.63 -4.19
C VAL A 41 -14.78 12.37 -4.68
N ILE A 42 -13.79 11.90 -3.93
CA ILE A 42 -13.05 10.68 -4.27
C ILE A 42 -13.95 9.45 -4.08
N GLU A 43 -14.67 9.38 -2.96
CA GLU A 43 -15.55 8.24 -2.67
C GLU A 43 -16.70 8.14 -3.70
N ASP A 44 -17.31 9.26 -4.10
CA ASP A 44 -18.31 9.29 -5.15
C ASP A 44 -17.76 8.77 -6.50
N LEU A 45 -16.53 9.18 -6.85
CA LEU A 45 -15.89 8.75 -8.08
C LEU A 45 -15.49 7.27 -8.05
N LYS A 46 -15.11 6.72 -6.89
CA LYS A 46 -14.85 5.28 -6.73
C LYS A 46 -16.08 4.45 -7.04
N GLU A 47 -17.26 4.85 -6.56
CA GLU A 47 -18.50 4.12 -6.84
C GLU A 47 -18.83 4.13 -8.35
N LEU A 48 -18.58 5.26 -9.04
CA LEU A 48 -18.72 5.31 -10.49
C LEU A 48 -17.71 4.42 -11.22
N ALA A 49 -16.45 4.40 -10.77
CA ALA A 49 -15.41 3.55 -11.37
C ALA A 49 -15.74 2.06 -11.19
N LYS A 50 -16.23 1.65 -10.01
CA LYS A 50 -16.73 0.30 -9.76
C LYS A 50 -17.89 -0.06 -10.70
N ALA A 51 -18.89 0.82 -10.80
CA ALA A 51 -20.06 0.60 -11.66
C ALA A 51 -19.71 0.47 -13.14
N GLU A 52 -18.66 1.15 -13.59
CA GLU A 52 -18.16 1.05 -14.97
C GLU A 52 -17.13 -0.10 -15.15
N GLY A 53 -16.84 -0.91 -14.11
CA GLY A 53 -15.87 -2.01 -14.18
C GLY A 53 -14.42 -1.53 -14.40
N LEU A 54 -14.10 -0.34 -13.89
CA LEU A 54 -12.76 0.27 -13.92
C LEU A 54 -12.13 0.26 -12.52
N TRP A 55 -12.16 -0.90 -11.87
CA TRP A 55 -11.70 -1.08 -10.49
C TRP A 55 -10.56 -2.09 -10.41
N ASN A 56 -9.56 -1.86 -9.56
CA ASN A 56 -8.39 -2.73 -9.39
C ASN A 56 -7.62 -2.99 -10.70
N LEU A 57 -7.51 -2.00 -11.56
CA LEU A 57 -6.87 -2.14 -12.88
C LEU A 57 -5.40 -2.54 -12.81
N PHE A 58 -4.73 -2.23 -11.69
CA PHE A 58 -3.29 -2.48 -11.49
C PHE A 58 -2.96 -3.95 -11.27
N MET A 59 -3.90 -4.75 -10.75
CA MET A 59 -3.62 -6.12 -10.35
C MET A 59 -3.45 -7.02 -11.57
N PRO A 60 -2.24 -7.55 -11.81
CA PRO A 60 -1.99 -8.37 -12.99
C PRO A 60 -2.66 -9.74 -12.87
N PRO A 61 -2.84 -10.44 -14.00
CA PRO A 61 -3.21 -11.84 -13.95
C PRO A 61 -2.14 -12.62 -13.19
N HIS A 62 -2.56 -13.68 -12.50
CA HIS A 62 -1.63 -14.54 -11.78
C HIS A 62 -0.55 -15.08 -12.73
N SER A 63 0.63 -14.47 -12.70
CA SER A 63 1.75 -14.87 -13.53
C SER A 63 2.99 -15.16 -12.69
N GLY A 64 3.42 -16.41 -12.72
CA GLY A 64 4.82 -16.72 -12.63
C GLY A 64 5.45 -16.84 -11.25
N GLY A 65 4.76 -17.29 -10.25
CA GLY A 65 5.38 -17.70 -8.99
C GLY A 65 4.36 -18.30 -8.04
N PRO A 66 4.75 -19.27 -7.19
CA PRO A 66 3.82 -19.83 -6.23
C PRO A 66 3.32 -18.75 -5.28
N GLN A 67 2.01 -18.68 -5.09
CA GLN A 67 1.41 -17.96 -3.98
C GLN A 67 1.37 -18.88 -2.75
N VAL A 68 1.37 -18.27 -1.56
CA VAL A 68 1.20 -19.02 -0.30
C VAL A 68 -0.21 -19.61 -0.22
N ASP A 69 -1.20 -18.89 -0.77
CA ASP A 69 -2.57 -19.35 -0.92
C ASP A 69 -3.11 -18.92 -2.29
N GLU A 70 -3.64 -19.85 -3.05
CA GLU A 70 -4.16 -19.62 -4.41
C GLU A 70 -5.70 -19.58 -4.46
N THR A 71 -6.36 -19.64 -3.30
CA THR A 71 -7.83 -19.73 -3.22
C THR A 71 -8.53 -18.38 -3.12
N PHE A 72 -7.76 -17.28 -3.00
CA PHE A 72 -8.32 -15.94 -2.90
C PHE A 72 -8.72 -15.40 -4.27
N GLU A 73 -9.99 -15.03 -4.39
CA GLU A 73 -10.55 -14.41 -5.60
C GLU A 73 -10.81 -12.93 -5.36
N PHE A 74 -10.65 -12.11 -6.39
CA PHE A 74 -10.89 -10.66 -6.34
C PHE A 74 -11.52 -10.14 -7.63
N GLU A 75 -12.22 -9.02 -7.53
CA GLU A 75 -12.78 -8.33 -8.68
C GLU A 75 -11.74 -7.43 -9.34
N GLY A 76 -11.67 -7.50 -10.66
CA GLY A 76 -10.77 -6.70 -11.48
C GLY A 76 -10.53 -7.33 -12.85
N PRO A 77 -10.13 -6.54 -13.84
CA PRO A 77 -9.95 -7.03 -15.21
C PRO A 77 -8.67 -7.84 -15.43
N GLN A 78 -7.77 -7.87 -14.43
CA GLN A 78 -6.48 -8.57 -14.48
C GLN A 78 -5.68 -8.17 -15.74
N LEU A 79 -5.38 -6.89 -15.85
CA LEU A 79 -4.60 -6.35 -16.95
C LEU A 79 -3.14 -6.78 -16.85
N SER A 80 -2.50 -7.03 -17.98
CA SER A 80 -1.04 -7.13 -18.02
C SER A 80 -0.40 -5.78 -17.68
N ASN A 81 0.89 -5.78 -17.29
CA ASN A 81 1.61 -4.54 -16.97
C ASN A 81 1.59 -3.55 -18.15
N LEU A 82 1.63 -4.03 -19.40
CA LEU A 82 1.56 -3.18 -20.57
C LEU A 82 0.17 -2.54 -20.73
N GLU A 83 -0.89 -3.31 -20.56
CA GLU A 83 -2.27 -2.81 -20.61
C GLU A 83 -2.51 -1.78 -19.50
N TYR A 84 -2.05 -2.08 -18.28
CA TYR A 84 -2.16 -1.17 -17.15
C TYR A 84 -1.33 0.11 -17.33
N ALA A 85 -0.13 0.03 -17.92
CA ALA A 85 0.72 1.21 -18.14
C ALA A 85 0.01 2.28 -18.98
N LEU A 86 -0.75 1.88 -19.99
CA LEU A 86 -1.55 2.81 -20.81
C LEU A 86 -2.71 3.43 -20.00
N CYS A 87 -3.31 2.68 -19.09
CA CYS A 87 -4.32 3.21 -18.17
C CYS A 87 -3.69 4.18 -17.16
N ALA A 88 -2.53 3.83 -16.62
CA ALA A 88 -1.80 4.65 -15.65
C ALA A 88 -1.36 6.01 -16.24
N GLU A 89 -1.01 6.04 -17.53
CA GLU A 89 -0.72 7.29 -18.26
C GLU A 89 -1.92 8.24 -18.25
N GLU A 90 -3.13 7.75 -18.48
CA GLU A 90 -4.34 8.57 -18.44
C GLU A 90 -4.70 9.02 -17.03
N MET A 91 -4.60 8.12 -16.04
CA MET A 91 -4.83 8.49 -14.62
C MET A 91 -3.82 9.52 -14.12
N GLY A 92 -2.54 9.40 -14.52
CA GLY A 92 -1.46 10.28 -14.10
C GLY A 92 -1.59 11.74 -14.56
N ARG A 93 -2.56 12.06 -15.42
CA ARG A 93 -2.88 13.43 -15.82
C ARG A 93 -3.54 14.26 -14.72
N VAL A 94 -4.10 13.60 -13.69
CA VAL A 94 -4.64 14.22 -12.47
C VAL A 94 -4.02 13.48 -11.27
N VAL A 95 -3.29 14.20 -10.42
CA VAL A 95 -2.39 13.65 -9.39
C VAL A 95 -3.09 12.66 -8.45
N TRP A 96 -4.37 12.89 -8.13
CA TRP A 96 -5.15 12.06 -7.21
C TRP A 96 -6.02 10.99 -7.90
N ALA A 97 -6.09 10.98 -9.23
CA ALA A 97 -7.06 10.13 -9.94
C ALA A 97 -6.80 8.63 -9.82
N SER A 98 -5.54 8.20 -9.60
CA SER A 98 -5.24 6.78 -9.42
C SER A 98 -6.02 6.16 -8.25
N GLU A 99 -6.33 6.94 -7.20
CA GLU A 99 -7.12 6.46 -6.07
C GLU A 99 -8.58 6.14 -6.47
N VAL A 100 -9.14 6.86 -7.42
CA VAL A 100 -10.50 6.64 -7.92
C VAL A 100 -10.68 5.22 -8.47
N PHE A 101 -9.63 4.63 -9.01
CA PHE A 101 -9.62 3.29 -9.59
C PHE A 101 -9.01 2.21 -8.67
N ASN A 102 -8.78 2.56 -7.38
CA ASN A 102 -8.03 1.74 -6.42
C ASN A 102 -6.61 1.38 -6.88
N CYS A 103 -5.97 2.29 -7.59
CA CYS A 103 -4.65 2.10 -8.20
C CYS A 103 -3.57 3.00 -7.58
N SER A 104 -3.79 3.50 -6.36
CA SER A 104 -2.88 4.42 -5.69
C SER A 104 -1.85 3.67 -4.83
N ALA A 105 -0.59 4.12 -4.89
CA ALA A 105 0.44 3.66 -3.96
C ALA A 105 0.18 4.26 -2.55
N PRO A 106 0.60 3.56 -1.47
CA PRO A 106 1.31 2.30 -1.41
C PRO A 106 0.42 1.05 -1.51
N ASP A 107 -0.91 1.23 -1.58
CA ASP A 107 -1.87 0.13 -1.49
C ASP A 107 -1.68 -0.92 -2.60
N THR A 108 -1.40 -0.49 -3.84
CA THR A 108 -1.17 -1.41 -4.96
C THR A 108 -0.08 -2.42 -4.65
N GLY A 109 1.11 -1.95 -4.27
CA GLY A 109 2.22 -2.83 -3.92
C GLY A 109 1.96 -3.67 -2.66
N ASN A 110 1.21 -3.14 -1.69
CA ASN A 110 0.85 -3.90 -0.49
C ASN A 110 -0.19 -4.98 -0.81
N MET A 111 -1.17 -4.69 -1.66
CA MET A 111 -2.14 -5.69 -2.13
C MET A 111 -1.46 -6.82 -2.90
N GLU A 112 -0.47 -6.53 -3.74
CA GLU A 112 0.34 -7.56 -4.42
C GLU A 112 1.15 -8.40 -3.42
N VAL A 113 1.73 -7.79 -2.37
CA VAL A 113 2.42 -8.52 -1.30
C VAL A 113 1.46 -9.46 -0.58
N PHE A 114 0.27 -9.00 -0.18
CA PHE A 114 -0.74 -9.85 0.44
C PHE A 114 -1.21 -10.96 -0.50
N LEU A 115 -1.45 -10.66 -1.76
CA LEU A 115 -1.91 -11.66 -2.74
C LEU A 115 -0.88 -12.78 -2.91
N ARG A 116 0.39 -12.41 -3.03
CA ARG A 116 1.47 -13.37 -3.30
C ARG A 116 1.95 -14.11 -2.05
N TYR A 117 2.10 -13.41 -0.94
CA TYR A 117 2.79 -13.92 0.25
C TYR A 117 1.89 -14.11 1.47
N GLY A 118 0.67 -13.64 1.44
CA GLY A 118 -0.29 -13.77 2.53
C GLY A 118 -0.93 -15.16 2.59
N THR A 119 -1.18 -15.64 3.80
CA THR A 119 -2.06 -16.77 4.05
C THR A 119 -3.51 -16.41 3.74
N ARG A 120 -4.40 -17.39 3.59
CA ARG A 120 -5.81 -17.13 3.37
C ARG A 120 -6.41 -16.22 4.46
N ALA A 121 -6.10 -16.47 5.72
CA ALA A 121 -6.57 -15.64 6.84
C ALA A 121 -6.09 -14.18 6.74
N GLN A 122 -4.82 -13.96 6.40
CA GLN A 122 -4.27 -12.62 6.18
C GLN A 122 -4.93 -11.90 4.99
N LYS A 123 -5.21 -12.64 3.91
CA LYS A 123 -5.92 -12.11 2.74
C LYS A 123 -7.35 -11.73 3.07
N ASP A 124 -8.09 -12.58 3.76
CA ASP A 124 -9.47 -12.29 4.18
C ASP A 124 -9.53 -11.07 5.10
N GLN A 125 -8.57 -10.95 6.02
CA GLN A 125 -8.54 -9.86 7.00
C GLN A 125 -8.12 -8.53 6.39
N TRP A 126 -7.10 -8.51 5.50
CA TRP A 126 -6.46 -7.28 5.05
C TRP A 126 -6.58 -7.03 3.54
N LEU A 127 -6.34 -8.05 2.71
CA LEU A 127 -6.42 -7.88 1.26
C LEU A 127 -7.84 -7.62 0.79
N ALA A 128 -8.81 -8.36 1.30
CA ALA A 128 -10.20 -8.22 0.89
C ALA A 128 -10.75 -6.79 1.08
N PRO A 129 -10.62 -6.15 2.27
CA PRO A 129 -11.07 -4.77 2.43
C PRO A 129 -10.24 -3.75 1.66
N LEU A 130 -8.93 -4.00 1.42
CA LEU A 130 -8.10 -3.18 0.53
C LEU A 130 -8.60 -3.24 -0.91
N MET A 131 -8.88 -4.44 -1.42
CA MET A 131 -9.42 -4.65 -2.78
C MET A 131 -10.80 -4.02 -2.97
N ARG A 132 -11.62 -3.93 -1.92
CA ARG A 132 -12.90 -3.21 -1.96
C ARG A 132 -12.74 -1.69 -1.77
N GLY A 133 -11.54 -1.20 -1.43
CA GLY A 133 -11.27 0.22 -1.18
C GLY A 133 -11.85 0.75 0.14
N GLU A 134 -12.17 -0.14 1.09
CA GLU A 134 -12.74 0.19 2.41
C GLU A 134 -11.69 0.72 3.39
N ILE A 135 -10.47 0.21 3.28
CA ILE A 135 -9.30 0.63 4.07
C ILE A 135 -8.14 1.00 3.16
N ARG A 136 -7.15 1.66 3.76
CA ARG A 136 -5.86 1.93 3.15
C ARG A 136 -4.75 1.32 3.99
N SER A 137 -3.54 1.32 3.43
CA SER A 137 -2.37 0.70 4.04
C SER A 137 -1.14 1.59 3.96
N ALA A 138 -0.11 1.19 4.70
CA ALA A 138 1.21 1.80 4.63
C ALA A 138 2.29 0.71 4.45
N PHE A 139 3.46 1.15 3.95
CA PHE A 139 4.65 0.31 3.85
C PHE A 139 5.80 0.98 4.59
N LEU A 140 6.22 0.39 5.71
CA LEU A 140 7.19 0.95 6.63
C LEU A 140 8.54 0.24 6.46
N MET A 141 9.40 0.78 5.61
CA MET A 141 10.69 0.17 5.28
C MET A 141 11.87 1.07 5.65
N THR A 142 11.94 2.28 5.10
CA THR A 142 13.08 3.17 5.27
C THR A 142 13.17 3.79 6.67
N GLU A 143 14.39 4.07 7.13
CA GLU A 143 14.69 4.54 8.47
C GLU A 143 15.52 5.83 8.45
N PRO A 144 15.27 6.78 9.38
CA PRO A 144 15.97 8.05 9.40
C PRO A 144 17.44 7.96 9.83
N ALA A 145 17.79 6.93 10.63
CA ALA A 145 19.10 6.83 11.27
C ALA A 145 20.16 6.11 10.43
N VAL A 146 19.77 5.48 9.31
CA VAL A 146 20.66 4.66 8.48
C VAL A 146 20.44 4.94 7.00
N ALA A 147 21.43 4.59 6.16
CA ALA A 147 21.30 4.62 4.70
C ALA A 147 20.39 3.47 4.23
N SER A 148 19.09 3.61 4.43
CA SER A 148 18.09 2.56 4.29
C SER A 148 17.63 2.32 2.84
N SER A 149 18.18 3.02 1.86
CA SER A 149 18.10 2.62 0.45
C SER A 149 18.76 1.26 0.19
N ASP A 150 19.76 0.90 0.99
CA ASP A 150 20.20 -0.47 1.16
C ASP A 150 19.40 -1.09 2.31
N ALA A 151 18.42 -1.94 1.99
CA ALA A 151 17.54 -2.57 2.96
C ALA A 151 18.28 -3.43 4.01
N THR A 152 19.53 -3.81 3.74
CA THR A 152 20.33 -4.56 4.71
C THR A 152 20.82 -3.70 5.88
N ASN A 153 20.75 -2.37 5.77
CA ASN A 153 21.15 -1.43 6.82
C ASN A 153 20.06 -1.15 7.86
N ILE A 154 18.81 -1.56 7.62
CA ILE A 154 17.72 -1.30 8.57
C ILE A 154 18.02 -1.88 9.94
N GLN A 155 17.54 -1.19 10.99
CA GLN A 155 17.80 -1.53 12.39
C GLN A 155 16.53 -1.85 13.19
N THR A 156 15.34 -1.58 12.65
CA THR A 156 14.09 -2.00 13.27
C THR A 156 14.16 -3.48 13.63
N SER A 157 13.92 -3.80 14.90
CA SER A 157 13.95 -5.17 15.41
C SER A 157 12.55 -5.79 15.44
N ILE A 158 12.50 -7.08 15.12
CA ILE A 158 11.31 -7.94 15.25
C ILE A 158 11.75 -9.13 16.07
N VAL A 159 11.45 -9.12 17.36
CA VAL A 159 11.92 -10.15 18.30
C VAL A 159 10.77 -11.04 18.71
N ARG A 160 10.93 -12.34 18.56
CA ARG A 160 9.92 -13.31 19.01
C ARG A 160 9.85 -13.38 20.52
N ASP A 161 8.65 -13.28 21.06
CA ASP A 161 8.34 -13.41 22.49
C ASP A 161 7.10 -14.32 22.66
N GLY A 162 7.36 -15.61 22.79
CA GLY A 162 6.32 -16.64 22.88
C GLY A 162 5.50 -16.76 21.58
N ASP A 163 4.23 -16.46 21.67
CA ASP A 163 3.26 -16.46 20.57
C ASP A 163 3.10 -15.09 19.88
N HIS A 164 3.97 -14.14 20.21
CA HIS A 164 4.00 -12.79 19.63
C HIS A 164 5.38 -12.43 19.08
N TYR A 165 5.39 -11.40 18.26
CA TYR A 165 6.57 -10.60 17.95
C TYR A 165 6.47 -9.24 18.65
N VAL A 166 7.61 -8.74 19.14
CA VAL A 166 7.78 -7.40 19.67
C VAL A 166 8.61 -6.59 18.71
N ILE A 167 8.07 -5.47 18.24
CA ILE A 167 8.66 -4.65 17.20
C ILE A 167 9.09 -3.32 17.81
N ASN A 168 10.36 -2.95 17.57
CA ASN A 168 10.92 -1.67 17.97
C ASN A 168 11.71 -1.05 16.82
N GLY A 169 11.45 0.23 16.55
CA GLY A 169 12.16 0.95 15.50
C GLY A 169 11.52 2.28 15.14
N ARG A 170 12.12 2.94 14.14
CA ARG A 170 11.63 4.21 13.62
C ARG A 170 11.69 4.22 12.11
N LYS A 171 10.58 4.53 11.48
CA LYS A 171 10.40 4.56 10.04
C LYS A 171 10.08 5.97 9.57
N TRP A 172 10.43 6.32 8.35
CA TRP A 172 10.10 7.62 7.79
C TRP A 172 9.76 7.54 6.30
N TRP A 173 9.27 8.64 5.77
CA TRP A 173 8.78 8.75 4.38
C TRP A 173 7.75 7.67 4.03
N SER A 174 7.00 7.25 5.05
CA SER A 174 5.95 6.24 4.90
C SER A 174 4.68 6.90 4.37
N SER A 175 4.37 6.65 3.11
CA SER A 175 3.20 7.23 2.44
C SER A 175 1.90 6.62 2.96
N GLY A 176 0.85 7.45 3.05
CA GLY A 176 -0.48 7.01 3.44
C GLY A 176 -0.76 6.99 4.95
N VAL A 177 0.25 7.20 5.80
CA VAL A 177 0.07 7.11 7.27
C VAL A 177 -0.74 8.27 7.88
N GLY A 178 -0.98 9.35 7.13
CA GLY A 178 -1.86 10.44 7.54
C GLY A 178 -3.33 10.19 7.23
N ASP A 179 -3.64 9.21 6.39
CA ASP A 179 -5.00 8.91 5.98
C ASP A 179 -5.77 8.22 7.11
N PRO A 180 -6.96 8.70 7.52
CA PRO A 180 -7.77 8.08 8.57
C PRO A 180 -8.25 6.65 8.23
N ARG A 181 -8.21 6.27 6.95
CA ARG A 181 -8.50 4.92 6.47
C ARG A 181 -7.29 3.98 6.52
N CYS A 182 -6.09 4.47 6.85
CA CYS A 182 -4.92 3.61 7.01
C CYS A 182 -5.11 2.70 8.24
N LYS A 183 -5.37 1.40 8.02
CA LYS A 183 -5.67 0.42 9.07
C LYS A 183 -4.60 -0.64 9.26
N VAL A 184 -3.68 -0.76 8.30
CA VAL A 184 -2.65 -1.79 8.33
C VAL A 184 -1.35 -1.27 7.72
N ALA A 185 -0.23 -1.69 8.30
CA ALA A 185 1.10 -1.47 7.76
C ALA A 185 1.81 -2.81 7.53
N ILE A 186 2.60 -2.87 6.46
CA ILE A 186 3.62 -3.91 6.27
C ILE A 186 4.94 -3.30 6.74
N VAL A 187 5.52 -3.87 7.78
CA VAL A 187 6.75 -3.38 8.41
C VAL A 187 7.92 -4.30 8.08
N MET A 188 9.01 -3.74 7.57
CA MET A 188 10.27 -4.47 7.39
C MET A 188 11.20 -4.21 8.58
N GLY A 189 11.69 -5.28 9.19
CA GLY A 189 12.64 -5.24 10.29
C GLY A 189 13.53 -6.47 10.28
N LYS A 190 14.47 -6.56 11.23
CA LYS A 190 15.35 -7.71 11.40
C LYS A 190 14.81 -8.65 12.47
N THR A 191 14.68 -9.92 12.10
CA THR A 191 14.45 -11.03 13.05
C THR A 191 15.75 -11.71 13.45
N ASP A 192 16.79 -11.57 12.63
CA ASP A 192 18.14 -12.09 12.90
C ASP A 192 19.16 -10.99 12.56
N PHE A 193 20.10 -10.70 13.49
CA PHE A 193 21.14 -9.70 13.26
C PHE A 193 22.49 -10.32 12.88
N ASP A 194 22.66 -11.62 13.08
CA ASP A 194 23.92 -12.35 12.92
C ASP A 194 23.93 -13.27 11.67
N GLY A 195 22.78 -13.55 11.10
CA GLY A 195 22.61 -14.42 9.94
C GLY A 195 23.08 -13.81 8.63
N PRO A 196 22.92 -14.53 7.51
CA PRO A 196 23.28 -14.05 6.18
C PRO A 196 22.60 -12.72 5.86
N ARG A 197 23.34 -11.76 5.31
CA ARG A 197 22.93 -10.36 5.11
C ARG A 197 21.52 -10.18 4.52
N HIS A 198 21.14 -10.98 3.53
CA HIS A 198 19.84 -10.89 2.87
C HIS A 198 18.76 -11.81 3.48
N GLN A 199 19.06 -12.46 4.60
CA GLN A 199 18.13 -13.31 5.36
C GLN A 199 17.89 -12.78 6.78
N GLN A 200 18.44 -11.62 7.12
CA GLN A 200 18.22 -10.97 8.42
C GLN A 200 16.83 -10.33 8.50
N GLN A 201 16.29 -9.88 7.36
CA GLN A 201 15.07 -9.08 7.31
C GLN A 201 13.85 -9.98 7.16
N SER A 202 12.79 -9.57 7.85
CA SER A 202 11.44 -10.14 7.75
C SER A 202 10.43 -9.04 7.48
N MET A 203 9.27 -9.40 6.97
CA MET A 203 8.12 -8.50 6.87
C MET A 203 6.99 -9.00 7.75
N ILE A 204 6.38 -8.06 8.48
CA ILE A 204 5.32 -8.36 9.43
C ILE A 204 4.15 -7.40 9.27
N ILE A 205 2.95 -7.93 9.40
CA ILE A 205 1.71 -7.16 9.35
C ILE A 205 1.48 -6.52 10.73
N VAL A 206 1.29 -5.21 10.75
CA VAL A 206 0.99 -4.45 11.95
C VAL A 206 -0.33 -3.70 11.76
N PRO A 207 -1.37 -4.00 12.57
CA PRO A 207 -2.54 -3.14 12.65
C PRO A 207 -2.11 -1.72 13.01
N PHE A 208 -2.61 -0.70 12.30
CA PHE A 208 -2.08 0.65 12.45
C PHE A 208 -2.52 1.32 13.76
N ASP A 209 -3.51 0.77 14.43
CA ASP A 209 -4.00 1.13 15.77
C ASP A 209 -3.39 0.28 16.89
N ALA A 210 -2.42 -0.58 16.59
CA ALA A 210 -1.75 -1.39 17.60
C ALA A 210 -1.03 -0.50 18.64
N PRO A 211 -1.13 -0.82 19.95
CA PRO A 211 -0.40 -0.09 20.97
C PRO A 211 1.10 0.01 20.66
N GLY A 212 1.65 1.21 20.78
CA GLY A 212 3.06 1.49 20.47
C GLY A 212 3.32 1.96 19.04
N VAL A 213 2.35 1.93 18.15
CA VAL A 213 2.43 2.56 16.82
C VAL A 213 2.06 4.03 16.97
N LYS A 214 2.93 4.93 16.50
CA LYS A 214 2.69 6.37 16.57
C LYS A 214 3.22 7.09 15.35
N VAL A 215 2.37 7.88 14.70
CA VAL A 215 2.80 8.86 13.70
C VAL A 215 3.37 10.06 14.44
N GLU A 216 4.68 10.27 14.34
CA GLU A 216 5.38 11.35 15.05
C GLU A 216 5.15 12.70 14.37
N ARG A 217 5.20 12.71 13.06
CA ARG A 217 4.97 13.89 12.23
C ARG A 217 4.74 13.52 10.78
N ILE A 218 4.10 14.40 10.06
CA ILE A 218 4.06 14.34 8.60
C ILE A 218 5.20 15.20 8.05
N LEU A 219 5.89 14.64 7.08
CA LEU A 219 7.02 15.25 6.39
C LEU A 219 6.52 16.02 5.17
N SER A 220 7.16 17.14 4.87
CA SER A 220 6.81 17.94 3.70
C SER A 220 7.86 17.83 2.59
N VAL A 221 7.40 17.88 1.35
CA VAL A 221 8.22 17.98 0.15
C VAL A 221 7.95 19.33 -0.50
N TYR A 222 8.95 20.19 -0.58
CA TYR A 222 8.81 21.56 -1.09
C TYR A 222 7.69 22.37 -0.41
N GLY A 223 7.41 22.10 0.87
CA GLY A 223 6.34 22.74 1.63
C GLY A 223 4.97 22.09 1.52
N TYR A 224 4.80 21.05 0.72
CA TYR A 224 3.57 20.29 0.58
C TYR A 224 3.60 19.04 1.46
N ASP A 225 2.55 18.80 2.25
CA ASP A 225 2.39 17.64 3.12
C ASP A 225 1.51 16.54 2.50
N HIS A 226 0.92 16.81 1.34
CA HIS A 226 0.08 15.89 0.57
C HIS A 226 -1.11 15.29 1.35
N ALA A 227 -1.73 16.10 2.23
CA ALA A 227 -2.97 15.67 2.89
C ALA A 227 -4.05 15.27 1.87
N PRO A 228 -4.87 14.24 2.15
CA PRO A 228 -4.96 13.49 3.41
C PRO A 228 -4.00 12.32 3.56
N HIS A 229 -3.21 11.96 2.56
CA HIS A 229 -2.34 10.78 2.60
C HIS A 229 -1.11 10.98 3.48
N GLY A 230 -0.35 12.01 3.20
CA GLY A 230 0.88 12.36 3.87
C GLY A 230 2.02 11.36 3.67
N HIS A 231 3.22 11.79 4.09
CA HIS A 231 4.41 10.95 4.18
C HIS A 231 4.93 11.10 5.61
N GLY A 232 4.77 10.07 6.43
CA GLY A 232 5.00 10.22 7.86
C GLY A 232 6.29 9.62 8.35
N GLU A 233 6.69 10.10 9.52
CA GLU A 233 7.65 9.48 10.39
C GLU A 233 6.87 8.72 11.47
N VAL A 234 7.17 7.42 11.65
CA VAL A 234 6.43 6.50 12.51
C VAL A 234 7.39 5.87 13.49
N SER A 235 7.10 5.95 14.78
CA SER A 235 7.76 5.15 15.82
C SER A 235 6.97 3.88 16.11
N LEU A 236 7.72 2.83 16.40
CA LEU A 236 7.24 1.52 16.84
C LEU A 236 7.91 1.23 18.19
N GLU A 237 7.15 1.27 19.27
CA GLU A 237 7.67 1.11 20.64
C GLU A 237 6.97 -0.06 21.32
N ASN A 238 7.69 -1.20 21.44
CA ASN A 238 7.17 -2.44 21.99
C ASN A 238 5.84 -2.89 21.36
N VAL A 239 5.69 -2.69 20.05
CA VAL A 239 4.50 -3.09 19.33
C VAL A 239 4.42 -4.61 19.31
N ARG A 240 3.36 -5.17 19.88
CA ARG A 240 3.12 -6.62 19.97
C ARG A 240 2.09 -7.05 18.94
N VAL A 241 2.47 -8.03 18.13
CA VAL A 241 1.55 -8.65 17.15
C VAL A 241 1.70 -10.17 17.21
N PRO A 242 0.65 -10.94 16.90
CA PRO A 242 0.71 -12.41 16.87
C PRO A 242 1.76 -12.92 15.88
N VAL A 243 2.32 -14.11 16.16
CA VAL A 243 3.32 -14.73 15.26
C VAL A 243 2.78 -14.98 13.85
N GLU A 244 1.48 -15.18 13.72
CA GLU A 244 0.77 -15.37 12.45
C GLU A 244 0.80 -14.13 11.55
N ASN A 245 1.20 -12.97 12.07
CA ASN A 245 1.33 -11.74 11.29
C ASN A 245 2.60 -11.70 10.43
N ILE A 246 3.54 -12.63 10.61
CA ILE A 246 4.72 -12.72 9.74
C ILE A 246 4.31 -13.11 8.31
N LEU A 247 4.87 -12.42 7.32
CA LEU A 247 4.64 -12.74 5.92
C LEU A 247 5.71 -13.71 5.41
N LEU A 248 5.30 -14.81 4.81
CA LEU A 248 6.14 -15.83 4.18
C LEU A 248 7.11 -16.55 5.13
N GLY A 249 7.37 -16.03 6.32
CA GLY A 249 8.29 -16.55 7.34
C GLY A 249 9.47 -15.64 7.65
N GLU A 250 10.21 -15.97 8.71
CA GLU A 250 11.40 -15.23 9.12
C GLU A 250 12.51 -15.31 8.06
N GLY A 251 13.27 -14.23 7.93
CA GLY A 251 14.39 -14.12 6.98
C GLY A 251 13.99 -13.96 5.51
N ARG A 252 12.69 -13.83 5.21
CA ARG A 252 12.17 -13.72 3.84
C ARG A 252 11.81 -12.27 3.44
N GLY A 253 12.09 -11.29 4.31
CA GLY A 253 11.73 -9.89 4.06
C GLY A 253 12.41 -9.26 2.86
N PHE A 254 13.67 -9.60 2.59
CA PHE A 254 14.39 -9.11 1.42
C PHE A 254 13.79 -9.65 0.11
N GLU A 255 13.42 -10.93 0.08
CA GLU A 255 12.72 -11.56 -1.06
C GLU A 255 11.37 -10.88 -1.34
N ILE A 256 10.59 -10.62 -0.29
CA ILE A 256 9.31 -9.91 -0.41
C ILE A 256 9.52 -8.50 -0.96
N ALA A 257 10.53 -7.77 -0.45
CA ALA A 257 10.86 -6.43 -0.94
C ALA A 257 11.20 -6.42 -2.43
N GLN A 258 12.02 -7.38 -2.90
CA GLN A 258 12.34 -7.51 -4.31
C GLN A 258 11.12 -7.87 -5.15
N GLY A 259 10.28 -8.78 -4.67
CA GLY A 259 9.02 -9.15 -5.34
C GLY A 259 7.99 -8.04 -5.40
N ARG A 260 8.05 -7.05 -4.48
CA ARG A 260 7.18 -5.87 -4.49
C ARG A 260 7.68 -4.76 -5.42
N LEU A 261 8.99 -4.60 -5.55
CA LEU A 261 9.62 -3.49 -6.27
C LEU A 261 9.80 -3.78 -7.76
N GLY A 262 9.67 -5.00 -8.17
CA GLY A 262 9.76 -5.37 -9.55
C GLY A 262 9.01 -6.66 -9.85
N PRO A 263 8.49 -6.82 -10.97
CA PRO A 263 8.91 -7.71 -12.01
C PRO A 263 9.59 -6.95 -13.06
#